data_5d517a19af543bd718b8f1c57b728102
#
_entry.id   5d517a19af543bd718b8f1c57b728102
#
_cell.length_a   1.000
_cell.length_b   1.000
_cell.length_c   1.000
_cell.angle_alpha   90.00
_cell.angle_beta   90.00
_cell.angle_gamma   90.00
#
_symmetry.space_group_name_H-M   'P 1'
#
loop_
_entity.id
_entity.type
_entity.pdbx_description
1 polymer ?
#
loop_
_entity_poly.entity_id
_entity_poly.type
_entity_poly.pdbx_seq_one_letter_code
_entity_poly.pdbx_strand_id
1 'polypeptide(L)'
;MSADAILVAVDGPHAAQWLRLFREQPGGRRVYAWPDAPGDPADIGYACVWRPPAGLLSTFPNLRMIVNLGAGADHLLADPRLPDVPIVRAAHPDLSMRVTEYVVLHTLRYHRRQPLYDAQQRERVWRVHPQPAASEVGVGVMGLGVIGSEAARVLARIGFKVAGWSARVKQIEGIEMFHGVHGLDPFLERTEILICLLPLTDVTHGILNASLLIKLKRDGAAGGAFLINAGRGGLQIDADILSALDDDTLAGATLDVFPQEPLPPDSPMWSHPKVTVTPHNAGDILPAFLVADVMQQITRLERGEPLLNVVDRKRGY
;
A
#
# COMPACT_ATOMS: atom_id res chain seq x y z
N MET A 1 -10.43 -37.14 8.00
CA MET A 1 -9.86 -36.65 6.71
C MET A 1 -8.99 -35.47 7.05
N SER A 2 -7.81 -35.32 6.45
CA SER A 2 -6.96 -34.16 6.75
C SER A 2 -7.60 -32.88 6.18
N ALA A 3 -7.63 -31.79 6.96
CA ALA A 3 -8.07 -30.49 6.49
C ALA A 3 -6.98 -29.94 5.53
N ASP A 4 -7.17 -30.13 4.23
CA ASP A 4 -6.21 -29.79 3.18
C ASP A 4 -6.80 -28.92 2.08
N ALA A 5 -8.09 -28.58 2.18
CA ALA A 5 -8.76 -27.73 1.24
C ALA A 5 -8.37 -26.24 1.41
N ILE A 6 -8.40 -25.51 0.32
CA ILE A 6 -8.12 -24.08 0.25
C ILE A 6 -9.44 -23.32 0.10
N LEU A 7 -9.69 -22.38 1.02
CA LEU A 7 -10.71 -21.36 0.86
C LEU A 7 -10.10 -20.16 0.12
N VAL A 8 -10.77 -19.64 -0.87
CA VAL A 8 -10.46 -18.37 -1.54
C VAL A 8 -11.57 -17.37 -1.24
N ALA A 9 -11.27 -16.38 -0.43
CA ALA A 9 -12.19 -15.30 -0.08
C ALA A 9 -11.60 -13.96 -0.54
N VAL A 10 -11.88 -13.64 -1.79
CA VAL A 10 -11.42 -12.44 -2.50
C VAL A 10 -12.56 -11.87 -3.30
N ASP A 11 -12.84 -10.60 -3.11
CA ASP A 11 -13.77 -9.85 -3.94
C ASP A 11 -13.04 -9.16 -5.10
N GLY A 12 -13.83 -8.77 -6.13
CA GLY A 12 -13.32 -7.96 -7.22
C GLY A 12 -13.07 -8.72 -8.53
N PRO A 13 -12.48 -8.05 -9.53
CA PRO A 13 -12.44 -8.53 -10.92
C PRO A 13 -11.59 -9.80 -11.09
N HIS A 14 -10.69 -10.10 -10.19
CA HIS A 14 -9.79 -11.25 -10.27
C HIS A 14 -10.28 -12.50 -9.51
N ALA A 15 -11.43 -12.44 -8.81
CA ALA A 15 -11.91 -13.56 -7.97
C ALA A 15 -11.99 -14.90 -8.75
N ALA A 16 -12.60 -14.89 -9.94
CA ALA A 16 -12.69 -16.08 -10.80
C ALA A 16 -11.32 -16.60 -11.27
N GLN A 17 -10.38 -15.70 -11.51
CA GLN A 17 -9.02 -16.06 -11.91
C GLN A 17 -8.25 -16.73 -10.77
N TRP A 18 -8.38 -16.23 -9.54
CA TRP A 18 -7.82 -16.87 -8.34
C TRP A 18 -8.28 -18.30 -8.19
N LEU A 19 -9.61 -18.54 -8.27
CA LEU A 19 -10.19 -19.88 -8.16
C LEU A 19 -9.67 -20.82 -9.21
N ARG A 20 -9.64 -20.38 -10.47
CA ARG A 20 -9.13 -21.19 -11.57
C ARG A 20 -7.68 -21.59 -11.34
N LEU A 21 -6.82 -20.63 -11.05
CA LEU A 21 -5.38 -20.86 -10.89
C LEU A 21 -5.08 -21.78 -9.69
N PHE A 22 -5.81 -21.67 -8.59
CA PHE A 22 -5.66 -22.62 -7.47
C PHE A 22 -6.13 -24.03 -7.84
N ARG A 23 -7.21 -24.17 -8.62
CA ARG A 23 -7.70 -25.49 -9.06
C ARG A 23 -6.76 -26.19 -10.06
N GLU A 24 -6.02 -25.40 -10.82
CA GLU A 24 -5.02 -25.89 -11.78
C GLU A 24 -3.70 -26.34 -11.15
N GLN A 25 -3.51 -26.08 -9.82
CA GLN A 25 -2.27 -26.47 -9.14
C GLN A 25 -2.14 -27.98 -9.00
N PRO A 26 -0.91 -28.52 -9.11
CA PRO A 26 -0.64 -29.93 -8.88
C PRO A 26 -1.10 -30.40 -7.49
N GLY A 27 -1.54 -31.66 -7.39
CA GLY A 27 -1.92 -32.27 -6.11
C GLY A 27 -3.43 -32.35 -5.88
N GLY A 28 -4.26 -31.77 -6.78
CA GLY A 28 -5.73 -31.99 -6.77
C GLY A 28 -6.45 -31.53 -5.50
N ARG A 29 -5.95 -30.49 -4.82
CA ARG A 29 -6.59 -29.96 -3.61
C ARG A 29 -7.96 -29.41 -3.94
N ARG A 30 -8.91 -29.63 -3.01
CA ARG A 30 -10.22 -29.00 -3.10
C ARG A 30 -10.08 -27.50 -2.87
N VAL A 31 -10.69 -26.69 -3.74
CA VAL A 31 -10.66 -25.22 -3.69
C VAL A 31 -12.09 -24.71 -3.68
N TYR A 32 -12.42 -23.97 -2.63
CA TYR A 32 -13.73 -23.40 -2.40
C TYR A 32 -13.69 -21.88 -2.52
N ALA A 33 -14.75 -21.31 -3.06
CA ALA A 33 -14.95 -19.87 -3.15
C ALA A 33 -15.83 -19.39 -1.98
N TRP A 34 -15.53 -18.25 -1.42
CA TRP A 34 -16.48 -17.51 -0.62
C TRP A 34 -17.35 -16.63 -1.56
N PRO A 35 -18.68 -16.53 -1.36
CA PRO A 35 -19.49 -17.10 -0.27
C PRO A 35 -20.01 -18.51 -0.52
N ASP A 36 -19.68 -19.14 -1.65
CA ASP A 36 -20.10 -20.52 -1.96
C ASP A 36 -19.40 -21.50 -1.00
N ALA A 37 -20.03 -21.74 0.14
CA ALA A 37 -19.43 -22.46 1.26
C ALA A 37 -19.01 -23.89 0.88
N PRO A 38 -17.91 -24.41 1.48
CA PRO A 38 -17.59 -25.82 1.46
C PRO A 38 -18.71 -26.65 2.11
N GLY A 39 -18.87 -27.89 1.70
CA GLY A 39 -19.86 -28.79 2.32
C GLY A 39 -19.61 -28.98 3.82
N ASP A 40 -18.34 -29.09 4.24
CA ASP A 40 -17.94 -29.17 5.65
C ASP A 40 -16.85 -28.10 5.93
N PRO A 41 -17.08 -27.13 6.85
CA PRO A 41 -16.07 -26.18 7.29
C PRO A 41 -14.80 -26.83 7.86
N ALA A 42 -14.91 -28.04 8.39
CA ALA A 42 -13.77 -28.79 8.93
C ALA A 42 -12.77 -29.25 7.86
N ASP A 43 -13.13 -29.22 6.60
CA ASP A 43 -12.23 -29.55 5.47
C ASP A 43 -11.22 -28.43 5.17
N ILE A 44 -11.49 -27.19 5.57
CA ILE A 44 -10.65 -26.04 5.25
C ILE A 44 -9.42 -26.00 6.17
N GLY A 45 -8.25 -26.20 5.56
CA GLY A 45 -6.96 -26.06 6.24
C GLY A 45 -6.22 -24.76 5.92
N TYR A 46 -6.53 -24.13 4.80
CA TYR A 46 -5.84 -22.93 4.31
C TYR A 46 -6.86 -21.91 3.82
N ALA A 47 -6.67 -20.64 4.18
CA ALA A 47 -7.51 -19.55 3.72
C ALA A 47 -6.67 -18.50 2.99
N CYS A 48 -6.91 -18.30 1.70
CA CYS A 48 -6.31 -17.27 0.87
C CYS A 48 -7.30 -16.12 0.75
N VAL A 49 -6.99 -14.97 1.35
CA VAL A 49 -7.98 -13.94 1.60
C VAL A 49 -7.48 -12.55 1.26
N TRP A 50 -8.41 -11.69 0.86
CA TRP A 50 -8.26 -10.26 0.81
C TRP A 50 -9.52 -9.60 1.36
N ARG A 51 -9.39 -8.90 2.51
CA ARG A 51 -10.50 -8.26 3.24
C ARG A 51 -11.72 -9.18 3.45
N PRO A 52 -11.54 -10.37 4.03
CA PRO A 52 -12.66 -11.25 4.30
C PRO A 52 -13.63 -10.60 5.32
N PRO A 53 -14.92 -10.97 5.31
CA PRO A 53 -15.84 -10.55 6.36
C PRO A 53 -15.33 -10.90 7.76
N ALA A 54 -15.55 -10.00 8.72
CA ALA A 54 -15.14 -10.21 10.10
C ALA A 54 -15.77 -11.48 10.67
N GLY A 55 -14.95 -12.32 11.32
CA GLY A 55 -15.33 -13.59 11.91
C GLY A 55 -15.47 -14.75 10.91
N LEU A 56 -15.34 -14.55 9.61
CA LEU A 56 -15.37 -15.64 8.65
C LEU A 56 -14.33 -16.72 9.00
N LEU A 57 -13.11 -16.31 9.27
CA LEU A 57 -11.99 -17.24 9.48
C LEU A 57 -12.14 -18.08 10.76
N SER A 58 -12.89 -17.60 11.77
CA SER A 58 -13.18 -18.35 12.99
C SER A 58 -14.19 -19.50 12.80
N THR A 59 -14.86 -19.55 11.65
CA THR A 59 -15.83 -20.62 11.34
C THR A 59 -15.16 -21.92 10.87
N PHE A 60 -13.84 -21.90 10.61
CA PHE A 60 -13.07 -23.05 10.11
C PHE A 60 -12.23 -23.67 11.24
N PRO A 61 -12.73 -24.76 11.90
CA PRO A 61 -12.11 -25.29 13.12
C PRO A 61 -10.73 -25.89 12.90
N ASN A 62 -10.43 -26.33 11.68
CA ASN A 62 -9.16 -26.96 11.33
C ASN A 62 -8.22 -26.04 10.51
N LEU A 63 -8.48 -24.73 10.51
CA LEU A 63 -7.61 -23.77 9.82
C LEU A 63 -6.20 -23.82 10.39
N ARG A 64 -5.21 -23.94 9.50
CA ARG A 64 -3.79 -24.10 9.84
C ARG A 64 -2.95 -22.89 9.43
N MET A 65 -3.38 -22.13 8.42
CA MET A 65 -2.68 -20.96 7.93
C MET A 65 -3.63 -20.01 7.19
N ILE A 66 -3.42 -18.72 7.37
CA ILE A 66 -4.06 -17.65 6.61
C ILE A 66 -3.02 -17.06 5.66
N VAL A 67 -3.37 -16.92 4.39
CA VAL A 67 -2.57 -16.21 3.39
C VAL A 67 -3.29 -14.94 3.02
N ASN A 68 -2.74 -13.82 3.44
CA ASN A 68 -3.20 -12.50 3.03
C ASN A 68 -2.63 -12.17 1.64
N LEU A 69 -3.49 -11.97 0.66
CA LEU A 69 -3.11 -11.76 -0.74
C LEU A 69 -2.66 -10.32 -1.04
N GLY A 70 -2.53 -9.49 -0.02
CA GLY A 70 -1.96 -8.16 -0.09
C GLY A 70 -0.74 -7.97 0.81
N ALA A 71 -0.08 -6.82 0.72
CA ALA A 71 1.11 -6.51 1.51
C ALA A 71 0.81 -6.19 2.98
N GLY A 72 -0.29 -5.51 3.27
CA GLY A 72 -0.69 -5.13 4.63
C GLY A 72 -1.80 -6.02 5.19
N ALA A 73 -1.66 -6.44 6.43
CA ALA A 73 -2.58 -7.38 7.12
C ALA A 73 -3.41 -6.72 8.24
N ASP A 74 -3.42 -5.40 8.31
CA ASP A 74 -4.12 -4.60 9.32
C ASP A 74 -5.61 -4.97 9.45
N HIS A 75 -6.30 -5.16 8.32
CA HIS A 75 -7.71 -5.55 8.28
C HIS A 75 -7.98 -6.95 8.88
N LEU A 76 -7.02 -7.88 8.80
CA LEU A 76 -7.12 -9.18 9.46
C LEU A 76 -6.91 -9.03 10.97
N LEU A 77 -5.88 -8.28 11.36
CA LEU A 77 -5.54 -8.07 12.76
C LEU A 77 -6.60 -7.29 13.55
N ALA A 78 -7.44 -6.53 12.87
CA ALA A 78 -8.58 -5.83 13.46
C ALA A 78 -9.76 -6.76 13.81
N ASP A 79 -9.79 -8.01 13.32
CA ASP A 79 -10.85 -8.95 13.66
C ASP A 79 -10.57 -9.60 15.04
N PRO A 80 -11.39 -9.34 16.09
CA PRO A 80 -11.18 -9.90 17.42
C PRO A 80 -11.39 -11.43 17.49
N ARG A 81 -11.99 -12.02 16.45
CA ARG A 81 -12.21 -13.47 16.31
C ARG A 81 -11.17 -14.15 15.43
N LEU A 82 -10.11 -13.43 15.04
CA LEU A 82 -9.06 -13.98 14.18
C LEU A 82 -8.39 -15.20 14.82
N PRO A 83 -8.39 -16.39 14.18
CA PRO A 83 -7.76 -17.60 14.73
C PRO A 83 -6.26 -17.41 15.00
N ASP A 84 -5.77 -18.08 16.04
CA ASP A 84 -4.34 -18.06 16.41
C ASP A 84 -3.53 -19.04 15.55
N VAL A 85 -3.48 -18.77 14.25
CA VAL A 85 -2.68 -19.52 13.27
C VAL A 85 -1.73 -18.56 12.56
N PRO A 86 -0.64 -19.05 11.94
CA PRO A 86 0.25 -18.21 11.15
C PRO A 86 -0.48 -17.45 10.06
N ILE A 87 -0.16 -16.17 9.92
CA ILE A 87 -0.60 -15.32 8.81
C ILE A 87 0.62 -15.01 7.96
N VAL A 88 0.61 -15.39 6.71
CA VAL A 88 1.62 -15.00 5.72
C VAL A 88 1.03 -13.96 4.78
N ARG A 89 1.86 -13.02 4.32
CA ARG A 89 1.43 -11.95 3.43
C ARG A 89 2.09 -12.05 2.06
N ALA A 90 1.43 -11.51 1.05
CA ALA A 90 2.03 -11.36 -0.27
C ALA A 90 3.29 -10.47 -0.19
N ALA A 91 4.40 -10.97 -0.73
CA ALA A 91 5.67 -10.25 -0.80
C ALA A 91 6.41 -10.53 -2.12
N HIS A 92 5.64 -10.77 -3.18
CA HIS A 92 6.20 -11.02 -4.51
C HIS A 92 6.90 -9.76 -5.07
N PRO A 93 8.04 -9.88 -5.76
CA PRO A 93 8.75 -8.74 -6.35
C PRO A 93 7.87 -7.88 -7.29
N ASP A 94 6.94 -8.49 -8.04
CA ASP A 94 6.00 -7.78 -8.92
C ASP A 94 5.11 -6.80 -8.14
N LEU A 95 4.65 -7.17 -6.94
CA LEU A 95 3.88 -6.26 -6.07
C LEU A 95 4.68 -5.00 -5.72
N SER A 96 5.96 -5.18 -5.36
CA SER A 96 6.84 -4.06 -5.05
C SER A 96 7.08 -3.18 -6.27
N MET A 97 7.22 -3.79 -7.45
CA MET A 97 7.43 -3.06 -8.69
C MET A 97 6.19 -2.26 -9.09
N ARG A 98 4.98 -2.81 -8.99
CA ARG A 98 3.72 -2.09 -9.30
C ARG A 98 3.52 -0.87 -8.42
N VAL A 99 3.71 -1.00 -7.11
CA VAL A 99 3.65 0.17 -6.22
C VAL A 99 4.75 1.18 -6.55
N THR A 100 5.94 0.70 -6.94
CA THR A 100 7.04 1.57 -7.39
C THR A 100 6.66 2.33 -8.67
N GLU A 101 6.08 1.65 -9.67
CA GLU A 101 5.57 2.29 -10.90
C GLU A 101 4.55 3.38 -10.58
N TYR A 102 3.59 3.08 -9.70
CA TYR A 102 2.59 4.03 -9.25
C TYR A 102 3.22 5.28 -8.61
N VAL A 103 4.10 5.07 -7.66
CA VAL A 103 4.81 6.15 -6.93
C VAL A 103 5.66 7.00 -7.88
N VAL A 104 6.39 6.36 -8.80
CA VAL A 104 7.22 7.04 -9.81
C VAL A 104 6.36 7.86 -10.77
N LEU A 105 5.26 7.30 -11.27
CA LEU A 105 4.32 8.00 -12.14
C LEU A 105 3.85 9.30 -11.49
N HIS A 106 3.35 9.24 -10.27
CA HIS A 106 2.77 10.41 -9.60
C HIS A 106 3.85 11.40 -9.14
N THR A 107 5.04 10.93 -8.76
CA THR A 107 6.20 11.81 -8.50
C THR A 107 6.61 12.58 -9.77
N LEU A 108 6.74 11.89 -10.89
CA LEU A 108 7.05 12.53 -12.18
C LEU A 108 5.93 13.45 -12.65
N ARG A 109 4.67 13.11 -12.41
CA ARG A 109 3.53 13.97 -12.74
C ARG A 109 3.63 15.33 -12.03
N TYR A 110 3.97 15.36 -10.73
CA TYR A 110 4.19 16.59 -9.99
C TYR A 110 5.48 17.31 -10.43
N HIS A 111 6.59 16.59 -10.50
CA HIS A 111 7.87 17.13 -10.95
C HIS A 111 7.77 17.78 -12.33
N ARG A 112 7.05 17.16 -13.28
CA ARG A 112 6.85 17.69 -14.64
C ARG A 112 5.69 18.66 -14.77
N ARG A 113 5.10 19.09 -13.64
CA ARG A 113 3.98 20.06 -13.58
C ARG A 113 2.78 19.62 -14.42
N GLN A 114 2.56 18.33 -14.57
CA GLN A 114 1.50 17.80 -15.44
C GLN A 114 0.10 18.33 -15.09
N PRO A 115 -0.32 18.46 -13.79
CA PRO A 115 -1.61 19.03 -13.45
C PRO A 115 -1.81 20.47 -13.98
N LEU A 116 -0.74 21.28 -13.98
CA LEU A 116 -0.77 22.63 -14.53
C LEU A 116 -0.96 22.61 -16.06
N TYR A 117 -0.21 21.73 -16.76
CA TYR A 117 -0.35 21.60 -18.22
C TYR A 117 -1.69 20.99 -18.63
N ASP A 118 -2.26 20.08 -17.83
CA ASP A 118 -3.62 19.54 -18.04
C ASP A 118 -4.69 20.66 -17.93
N ALA A 119 -4.52 21.60 -16.99
CA ALA A 119 -5.38 22.78 -16.88
C ALA A 119 -5.22 23.71 -18.07
N GLN A 120 -3.98 24.06 -18.44
CA GLN A 120 -3.68 24.91 -19.60
C GLN A 120 -4.22 24.32 -20.93
N GLN A 121 -4.15 23.00 -21.09
CA GLN A 121 -4.72 22.31 -22.26
C GLN A 121 -6.24 22.54 -22.33
N ARG A 122 -6.96 22.40 -21.21
CA ARG A 122 -8.42 22.65 -21.16
C ARG A 122 -8.77 24.11 -21.47
N GLU A 123 -7.93 25.03 -21.01
CA GLU A 123 -8.06 26.48 -21.22
C GLU A 123 -7.50 26.94 -22.58
N ARG A 124 -6.86 26.05 -23.36
CA ARG A 124 -6.19 26.34 -24.63
C ARG A 124 -5.07 27.40 -24.49
N VAL A 125 -4.36 27.35 -23.34
CA VAL A 125 -3.24 28.25 -23.02
C VAL A 125 -1.92 27.58 -23.39
N TRP A 126 -1.16 28.18 -24.31
CA TRP A 126 0.20 27.76 -24.67
C TRP A 126 1.22 28.58 -23.87
N ARG A 127 1.62 28.09 -22.71
CA ARG A 127 2.60 28.73 -21.83
C ARG A 127 3.62 27.70 -21.31
N VAL A 128 4.90 28.05 -21.47
CA VAL A 128 6.02 27.26 -20.90
C VAL A 128 6.30 27.71 -19.47
N HIS A 129 6.57 26.80 -18.58
CA HIS A 129 6.99 27.06 -17.20
C HIS A 129 8.41 26.53 -16.98
N PRO A 130 9.21 27.16 -16.09
CA PRO A 130 10.52 26.65 -15.72
C PRO A 130 10.41 25.21 -15.21
N GLN A 131 11.30 24.34 -15.70
CA GLN A 131 11.36 22.94 -15.30
C GLN A 131 12.66 22.70 -14.52
N PRO A 132 12.59 22.41 -13.22
CA PRO A 132 13.79 22.06 -12.44
C PRO A 132 14.36 20.73 -12.88
N ALA A 133 15.66 20.50 -12.60
CA ALA A 133 16.23 19.18 -12.68
C ALA A 133 15.73 18.29 -11.53
N ALA A 134 15.67 16.97 -11.73
CA ALA A 134 15.30 16.04 -10.65
C ALA A 134 16.23 16.18 -9.43
N SER A 135 17.51 16.48 -9.67
CA SER A 135 18.53 16.70 -8.64
C SER A 135 18.32 17.96 -7.79
N GLU A 136 17.34 18.80 -8.11
CA GLU A 136 16.98 19.97 -7.31
C GLU A 136 15.79 19.71 -6.40
N VAL A 137 15.01 18.63 -6.66
CA VAL A 137 13.76 18.29 -5.96
C VAL A 137 13.99 17.27 -4.86
N GLY A 138 13.49 17.60 -3.66
CA GLY A 138 13.50 16.72 -2.50
C GLY A 138 12.29 15.78 -2.48
N VAL A 139 12.52 14.47 -2.52
CA VAL A 139 11.50 13.43 -2.40
C VAL A 139 11.68 12.67 -1.10
N GLY A 140 10.65 12.67 -0.25
CA GLY A 140 10.66 11.94 1.01
C GLY A 140 9.82 10.67 0.95
N VAL A 141 10.37 9.54 1.38
CA VAL A 141 9.64 8.26 1.47
C VAL A 141 9.47 7.86 2.94
N MET A 142 8.23 7.86 3.44
CA MET A 142 7.86 7.32 4.74
C MET A 142 7.48 5.85 4.63
N GLY A 143 8.17 4.98 5.38
CA GLY A 143 7.92 3.54 5.33
C GLY A 143 8.85 2.81 4.38
N LEU A 144 10.07 2.49 4.87
CA LEU A 144 11.12 1.84 4.09
C LEU A 144 11.15 0.32 4.30
N GLY A 145 9.98 -0.33 4.15
CA GLY A 145 9.89 -1.77 4.00
C GLY A 145 10.46 -2.24 2.65
N VAL A 146 10.09 -3.43 2.19
CA VAL A 146 10.52 -3.95 0.88
C VAL A 146 10.11 -2.99 -0.23
N ILE A 147 8.83 -2.60 -0.25
CA ILE A 147 8.24 -1.72 -1.26
C ILE A 147 8.87 -0.32 -1.23
N GLY A 148 8.85 0.34 -0.07
CA GLY A 148 9.35 1.72 0.02
C GLY A 148 10.87 1.84 -0.20
N SER A 149 11.64 0.80 0.13
CA SER A 149 13.08 0.78 -0.19
C SER A 149 13.32 0.67 -1.69
N GLU A 150 12.50 -0.10 -2.41
CA GLU A 150 12.61 -0.21 -3.87
C GLU A 150 12.19 1.09 -4.56
N ALA A 151 11.06 1.68 -4.16
CA ALA A 151 10.60 2.97 -4.66
C ALA A 151 11.67 4.08 -4.45
N ALA A 152 12.28 4.14 -3.26
CA ALA A 152 13.33 5.10 -2.97
C ALA A 152 14.56 4.93 -3.88
N ARG A 153 15.01 3.69 -4.13
CA ARG A 153 16.13 3.42 -5.04
C ARG A 153 15.83 3.84 -6.48
N VAL A 154 14.63 3.53 -6.98
CA VAL A 154 14.25 3.88 -8.34
C VAL A 154 14.18 5.40 -8.51
N LEU A 155 13.59 6.11 -7.55
CA LEU A 155 13.54 7.59 -7.56
C LEU A 155 14.93 8.21 -7.52
N ALA A 156 15.85 7.66 -6.71
CA ALA A 156 17.24 8.10 -6.68
C ALA A 156 17.96 7.87 -8.01
N ARG A 157 17.70 6.73 -8.69
CA ARG A 157 18.24 6.46 -10.04
C ARG A 157 17.71 7.43 -11.11
N ILE A 158 16.49 7.94 -10.96
CA ILE A 158 15.95 9.00 -11.83
C ILE A 158 16.69 10.33 -11.59
N GLY A 159 17.33 10.48 -10.42
CA GLY A 159 18.15 11.64 -10.08
C GLY A 159 17.56 12.54 -9.01
N PHE A 160 16.43 12.18 -8.36
CA PHE A 160 15.87 12.94 -7.25
C PHE A 160 16.76 12.93 -6.00
N LYS A 161 16.69 13.98 -5.17
CA LYS A 161 17.26 13.99 -3.82
C LYS A 161 16.32 13.22 -2.90
N VAL A 162 16.56 11.91 -2.78
CA VAL A 162 15.67 11.04 -2.00
C VAL A 162 16.12 10.98 -0.53
N ALA A 163 15.17 11.23 0.37
CA ALA A 163 15.30 10.97 1.80
C ALA A 163 14.31 9.88 2.23
N GLY A 164 14.69 9.08 3.22
CA GLY A 164 13.83 8.05 3.77
C GLY A 164 13.61 8.21 5.26
N TRP A 165 12.37 7.99 5.72
CA TRP A 165 12.06 7.95 7.15
C TRP A 165 11.48 6.60 7.57
N SER A 166 11.93 6.08 8.71
CA SER A 166 11.42 4.84 9.31
C SER A 166 11.45 4.93 10.84
N ALA A 167 10.58 4.14 11.51
CA ALA A 167 10.56 4.10 12.97
C ALA A 167 11.88 3.61 13.60
N ARG A 168 12.63 2.78 12.87
CA ARG A 168 13.91 2.20 13.31
C ARG A 168 15.05 2.63 12.42
N VAL A 169 16.25 2.57 12.97
CA VAL A 169 17.48 2.80 12.20
C VAL A 169 17.54 1.82 11.02
N LYS A 170 17.73 2.38 9.85
CA LYS A 170 17.92 1.64 8.60
C LYS A 170 18.95 2.39 7.74
N GLN A 171 19.69 1.65 6.93
CA GLN A 171 20.58 2.23 5.93
C GLN A 171 20.22 1.69 4.55
N ILE A 172 20.14 2.58 3.59
CA ILE A 172 19.93 2.27 2.18
C ILE A 172 20.97 3.07 1.40
N GLU A 173 21.79 2.40 0.60
CA GLU A 173 22.83 3.05 -0.17
C GLU A 173 22.26 4.13 -1.08
N GLY A 174 22.87 5.31 -1.07
CA GLY A 174 22.46 6.45 -1.87
C GLY A 174 21.20 7.19 -1.37
N ILE A 175 20.63 6.79 -0.22
CA ILE A 175 19.46 7.44 0.37
C ILE A 175 19.83 8.05 1.72
N GLU A 176 19.51 9.31 1.93
CA GLU A 176 19.66 9.93 3.23
C GLU A 176 18.57 9.45 4.20
N MET A 177 18.99 8.93 5.36
CA MET A 177 18.10 8.19 6.25
C MET A 177 17.82 8.94 7.54
N PHE A 178 16.53 9.04 7.86
CA PHE A 178 16.00 9.58 9.11
C PHE A 178 15.22 8.50 9.88
N HIS A 179 15.20 8.57 11.19
CA HIS A 179 14.51 7.57 12.00
C HIS A 179 13.94 8.13 13.30
N GLY A 180 12.89 7.46 13.79
CA GLY A 180 12.24 7.79 15.05
C GLY A 180 11.60 9.19 15.06
N VAL A 181 11.13 9.60 16.23
CA VAL A 181 10.43 10.88 16.40
C VAL A 181 11.35 12.07 16.10
N HIS A 182 12.59 12.04 16.57
CA HIS A 182 13.55 13.15 16.38
C HIS A 182 14.01 13.30 14.93
N GLY A 183 13.91 12.26 14.11
CA GLY A 183 14.25 12.32 12.69
C GLY A 183 13.08 12.76 11.79
N LEU A 184 11.87 12.90 12.34
CA LEU A 184 10.70 13.20 11.50
C LEU A 184 10.74 14.65 10.99
N ASP A 185 10.93 15.63 11.85
CA ASP A 185 10.92 17.03 11.45
C ASP A 185 12.04 17.38 10.44
N PRO A 186 13.32 17.02 10.68
CA PRO A 186 14.36 17.25 9.68
C PRO A 186 14.13 16.53 8.34
N PHE A 187 13.43 15.39 8.34
CA PHE A 187 13.02 14.69 7.14
C PHE A 187 11.94 15.48 6.36
N LEU A 188 10.93 16.03 7.06
CA LEU A 188 9.83 16.78 6.44
C LEU A 188 10.30 18.11 5.87
N GLU A 189 11.15 18.86 6.59
CA GLU A 189 11.68 20.17 6.19
C GLU A 189 12.47 20.17 4.89
N ARG A 190 12.93 19.02 4.42
CA ARG A 190 13.63 18.86 3.14
C ARG A 190 12.79 18.19 2.07
N THR A 191 11.57 17.74 2.41
CA THR A 191 10.68 16.97 1.53
C THR A 191 9.67 17.88 0.83
N GLU A 192 9.76 17.95 -0.50
CA GLU A 192 8.80 18.64 -1.34
C GLU A 192 7.70 17.69 -1.83
N ILE A 193 8.05 16.44 -2.15
CA ILE A 193 7.09 15.40 -2.55
C ILE A 193 7.17 14.30 -1.50
N LEU A 194 6.13 14.20 -0.66
CA LEU A 194 6.03 13.18 0.38
C LEU A 194 5.31 11.95 -0.14
N ILE A 195 5.93 10.80 -0.01
CA ILE A 195 5.39 9.49 -0.35
C ILE A 195 5.18 8.71 0.94
N CYS A 196 3.94 8.30 1.22
CA CYS A 196 3.61 7.48 2.38
C CYS A 196 3.32 6.04 1.97
N LEU A 197 4.17 5.13 2.48
CA LEU A 197 4.09 3.67 2.32
C LEU A 197 4.18 2.97 3.68
N LEU A 198 3.76 3.66 4.74
CA LEU A 198 3.74 3.12 6.11
C LEU A 198 2.68 2.03 6.25
N PRO A 199 2.90 1.04 7.12
CA PRO A 199 1.81 0.19 7.60
C PRO A 199 0.87 1.02 8.51
N LEU A 200 -0.40 0.63 8.56
CA LEU A 200 -1.35 1.17 9.52
C LEU A 200 -1.19 0.43 10.85
N THR A 201 -0.89 1.18 11.88
CA THR A 201 -0.76 0.73 13.28
C THR A 201 -1.32 1.82 14.19
N ASP A 202 -1.50 1.55 15.48
CA ASP A 202 -1.94 2.56 16.45
C ASP A 202 -1.04 3.81 16.47
N VAL A 203 0.26 3.62 16.23
CA VAL A 203 1.25 4.72 16.22
C VAL A 203 1.20 5.55 14.93
N THR A 204 0.82 4.93 13.81
CA THR A 204 0.80 5.59 12.49
C THR A 204 -0.58 6.05 12.07
N HIS A 205 -1.63 5.69 12.82
CA HIS A 205 -2.99 6.15 12.57
C HIS A 205 -3.05 7.68 12.59
N GLY A 206 -3.59 8.29 11.53
CA GLY A 206 -3.71 9.73 11.39
C GLY A 206 -2.38 10.50 11.36
N ILE A 207 -1.27 9.87 11.04
CA ILE A 207 0.04 10.53 10.97
C ILE A 207 0.10 11.62 9.90
N LEU A 208 -0.63 11.45 8.79
CA LEU A 208 -0.77 12.46 7.72
C LEU A 208 -1.86 13.45 8.10
N ASN A 209 -1.53 14.37 8.99
CA ASN A 209 -2.40 15.40 9.55
C ASN A 209 -1.82 16.81 9.31
N ALA A 210 -2.58 17.85 9.67
CA ALA A 210 -2.19 19.24 9.49
C ALA A 210 -0.81 19.56 10.10
N SER A 211 -0.52 19.02 11.30
CA SER A 211 0.75 19.29 12.00
C SER A 211 1.97 18.69 11.32
N LEU A 212 1.79 17.61 10.56
CA LEU A 212 2.83 17.03 9.70
C LEU A 212 2.93 17.80 8.38
N LEU A 213 1.81 18.06 7.72
CA LEU A 213 1.78 18.64 6.38
C LEU A 213 2.38 20.06 6.34
N ILE A 214 2.16 20.85 7.38
CA ILE A 214 2.72 22.23 7.49
C ILE A 214 4.25 22.27 7.50
N LYS A 215 4.92 21.17 7.89
CA LYS A 215 6.39 21.07 7.97
C LYS A 215 7.05 20.72 6.64
N LEU A 216 6.27 20.34 5.62
CA LEU A 216 6.82 20.04 4.30
C LEU A 216 7.43 21.29 3.65
N LYS A 217 8.48 21.07 2.87
CA LYS A 217 9.16 22.14 2.14
C LYS A 217 8.30 22.63 0.97
N ARG A 218 7.87 23.88 1.00
CA ARG A 218 7.00 24.52 -0.01
C ARG A 218 7.71 25.43 -0.99
N ASP A 219 8.84 25.98 -0.58
CA ASP A 219 9.65 26.96 -1.31
C ASP A 219 10.77 26.34 -2.15
N GLY A 220 10.66 25.03 -2.40
CA GLY A 220 11.64 24.28 -3.17
C GLY A 220 11.39 24.31 -4.68
N ALA A 221 12.20 23.53 -5.41
CA ALA A 221 12.21 23.49 -6.86
C ALA A 221 10.94 22.85 -7.47
N ALA A 222 10.23 21.99 -6.73
CA ALA A 222 8.97 21.40 -7.18
C ALA A 222 7.85 22.46 -7.34
N GLY A 223 7.98 23.60 -6.65
CA GLY A 223 7.00 24.69 -6.71
C GLY A 223 5.79 24.46 -5.83
N GLY A 224 5.98 23.83 -4.68
CA GLY A 224 4.99 23.52 -3.65
C GLY A 224 5.28 22.18 -2.99
N ALA A 225 4.50 21.85 -1.95
CA ALA A 225 4.53 20.54 -1.31
C ALA A 225 3.44 19.61 -1.89
N PHE A 226 3.78 18.35 -2.07
CA PHE A 226 2.87 17.34 -2.64
C PHE A 226 2.82 16.09 -1.76
N LEU A 227 1.65 15.45 -1.70
CA LEU A 227 1.44 14.20 -0.98
C LEU A 227 1.07 13.07 -1.94
N ILE A 228 1.69 11.91 -1.76
CA ILE A 228 1.29 10.65 -2.40
C ILE A 228 1.07 9.62 -1.28
N ASN A 229 -0.17 9.18 -1.08
CA ASN A 229 -0.47 8.11 -0.13
C ASN A 229 -0.90 6.84 -0.87
N ALA A 230 -0.02 5.84 -0.88
CA ALA A 230 -0.27 4.49 -1.36
C ALA A 230 -0.01 3.44 -0.24
N GLY A 231 -0.12 3.85 1.00
CA GLY A 231 -0.06 2.99 2.18
C GLY A 231 -1.42 2.47 2.61
N ARG A 232 -2.08 3.21 3.53
CA ARG A 232 -3.42 2.91 4.04
C ARG A 232 -4.22 4.19 4.25
N GLY A 233 -5.54 4.12 4.09
CA GLY A 233 -6.42 5.27 4.31
C GLY A 233 -6.40 5.78 5.74
N GLY A 234 -6.37 4.90 6.73
CA GLY A 234 -6.28 5.29 8.14
C GLY A 234 -4.98 6.01 8.56
N LEU A 235 -3.99 6.15 7.65
CA LEU A 235 -2.81 6.99 7.88
C LEU A 235 -3.13 8.48 7.73
N GLN A 236 -4.18 8.85 7.00
CA GLN A 236 -4.53 10.24 6.67
C GLN A 236 -5.73 10.74 7.44
N ILE A 237 -5.76 12.04 7.67
CA ILE A 237 -6.93 12.80 8.13
C ILE A 237 -7.45 13.58 6.93
N ASP A 238 -8.54 13.11 6.33
CA ASP A 238 -9.08 13.67 5.08
C ASP A 238 -9.39 15.17 5.17
N ALA A 239 -9.97 15.62 6.31
CA ALA A 239 -10.27 17.03 6.54
C ALA A 239 -9.00 17.91 6.57
N ASP A 240 -7.89 17.40 7.15
CA ASP A 240 -6.63 18.12 7.21
C ASP A 240 -5.98 18.23 5.82
N ILE A 241 -6.08 17.18 5.01
CA ILE A 241 -5.57 17.20 3.63
C ILE A 241 -6.36 18.19 2.78
N LEU A 242 -7.69 18.19 2.87
CA LEU A 242 -8.54 19.14 2.14
C LEU A 242 -8.21 20.58 2.56
N SER A 243 -8.13 20.86 3.86
CA SER A 243 -7.75 22.18 4.37
C SER A 243 -6.37 22.62 3.87
N ALA A 244 -5.39 21.70 3.87
CA ALA A 244 -4.03 21.98 3.38
C ALA A 244 -3.98 22.24 1.86
N LEU A 245 -4.90 21.66 1.09
CA LEU A 245 -5.04 21.94 -0.35
C LEU A 245 -5.72 23.27 -0.62
N ASP A 246 -6.72 23.63 0.22
CA ASP A 246 -7.47 24.88 0.10
C ASP A 246 -6.62 26.12 0.43
N ASP A 247 -5.74 26.00 1.44
CA ASP A 247 -4.85 27.08 1.91
C ASP A 247 -3.46 27.07 1.27
N ASP A 248 -3.22 26.25 0.23
CA ASP A 248 -1.94 26.08 -0.49
C ASP A 248 -0.78 25.54 0.38
N THR A 249 -1.05 24.99 1.56
CA THR A 249 -0.06 24.21 2.32
C THR A 249 0.38 22.98 1.51
N LEU A 250 -0.56 22.36 0.78
CA LEU A 250 -0.30 21.37 -0.26
C LEU A 250 -0.66 21.92 -1.65
N ALA A 251 0.25 21.77 -2.60
CA ALA A 251 0.00 22.08 -4.01
C ALA A 251 -0.72 20.94 -4.75
N GLY A 252 -0.79 19.74 -4.18
CA GLY A 252 -1.53 18.61 -4.71
C GLY A 252 -1.40 17.36 -3.87
N ALA A 253 -2.39 16.47 -3.99
CA ALA A 253 -2.40 15.16 -3.34
C ALA A 253 -2.82 14.06 -4.32
N THR A 254 -2.12 12.93 -4.29
CA THR A 254 -2.51 11.68 -4.95
C THR A 254 -2.82 10.65 -3.87
N LEU A 255 -4.05 10.16 -3.85
CA LEU A 255 -4.55 9.27 -2.81
C LEU A 255 -5.08 8.00 -3.46
N ASP A 256 -4.40 6.88 -3.19
CA ASP A 256 -4.82 5.55 -3.64
C ASP A 256 -5.71 4.84 -2.64
N VAL A 257 -5.71 5.34 -1.40
CA VAL A 257 -6.34 4.70 -0.24
C VAL A 257 -7.13 5.72 0.57
N PHE A 258 -8.23 5.24 1.19
CA PHE A 258 -9.14 6.09 1.96
C PHE A 258 -9.56 5.39 3.26
N PRO A 259 -9.93 6.16 4.33
CA PRO A 259 -10.44 5.58 5.58
C PRO A 259 -11.67 4.70 5.38
N GLN A 260 -12.54 5.09 4.43
CA GLN A 260 -13.66 4.30 3.96
C GLN A 260 -13.47 3.95 2.49
N GLU A 261 -13.50 2.65 2.18
CA GLU A 261 -13.39 2.13 0.82
C GLU A 261 -14.53 1.13 0.54
N PRO A 262 -15.25 1.25 -0.58
CA PRO A 262 -15.08 2.28 -1.63
C PRO A 262 -15.29 3.71 -1.12
N LEU A 263 -14.56 4.67 -1.72
CA LEU A 263 -14.72 6.09 -1.40
C LEU A 263 -16.17 6.52 -1.66
N PRO A 264 -16.89 7.10 -0.67
CA PRO A 264 -18.27 7.50 -0.82
C PRO A 264 -18.47 8.44 -2.02
N PRO A 265 -19.58 8.30 -2.77
CA PRO A 265 -19.83 9.13 -3.97
C PRO A 265 -19.95 10.63 -3.68
N ASP A 266 -20.31 11.00 -2.46
CA ASP A 266 -20.44 12.37 -1.97
C ASP A 266 -19.15 12.94 -1.35
N SER A 267 -18.07 12.17 -1.35
CA SER A 267 -16.80 12.65 -0.82
C SER A 267 -16.28 13.85 -1.61
N PRO A 268 -15.86 14.94 -0.93
CA PRO A 268 -15.28 16.12 -1.58
C PRO A 268 -13.97 15.83 -2.31
N MET A 269 -13.29 14.71 -1.99
CA MET A 269 -12.06 14.28 -2.66
C MET A 269 -12.26 14.06 -4.16
N TRP A 270 -13.48 13.62 -4.61
CA TRP A 270 -13.76 13.39 -6.03
C TRP A 270 -13.71 14.65 -6.88
N SER A 271 -14.14 15.78 -6.34
CA SER A 271 -14.29 17.04 -7.08
C SER A 271 -13.17 18.05 -6.82
N HIS A 272 -12.28 17.79 -5.84
CA HIS A 272 -11.23 18.74 -5.50
C HIS A 272 -10.17 18.83 -6.62
N PRO A 273 -9.89 20.03 -7.20
CA PRO A 273 -9.07 20.16 -8.41
C PRO A 273 -7.60 19.78 -8.23
N LYS A 274 -7.10 19.76 -6.98
CA LYS A 274 -5.72 19.39 -6.65
C LYS A 274 -5.58 17.94 -6.16
N VAL A 275 -6.68 17.15 -6.16
CA VAL A 275 -6.68 15.74 -5.75
C VAL A 275 -6.70 14.82 -6.97
N THR A 276 -5.87 13.80 -6.93
CA THR A 276 -5.94 12.64 -7.81
C THR A 276 -6.37 11.44 -6.98
N VAL A 277 -7.52 10.84 -7.31
CA VAL A 277 -8.06 9.64 -6.66
C VAL A 277 -7.76 8.43 -7.53
N THR A 278 -7.28 7.34 -6.93
CA THR A 278 -7.21 6.02 -7.55
C THR A 278 -7.83 4.97 -6.61
N PRO A 279 -8.44 3.89 -7.14
CA PRO A 279 -9.27 2.99 -6.35
C PRO A 279 -8.48 1.84 -5.71
N HIS A 280 -7.47 2.17 -4.88
CA HIS A 280 -6.61 1.21 -4.17
C HIS A 280 -5.96 0.19 -5.12
N ASN A 281 -5.41 0.67 -6.23
CA ASN A 281 -4.84 -0.16 -7.30
C ASN A 281 -3.33 -0.01 -7.49
N ALA A 282 -2.64 0.76 -6.63
CA ALA A 282 -1.19 0.93 -6.71
C ALA A 282 -0.43 -0.41 -6.65
N GLY A 283 -0.97 -1.40 -5.94
CA GLY A 283 -0.38 -2.72 -5.78
C GLY A 283 -1.25 -3.85 -6.35
N ASP A 284 -2.05 -3.59 -7.37
CA ASP A 284 -2.93 -4.61 -7.99
C ASP A 284 -2.11 -5.66 -8.73
N ILE A 285 -1.82 -6.77 -8.06
CA ILE A 285 -0.99 -7.86 -8.58
C ILE A 285 -1.85 -8.93 -9.27
N LEU A 286 -1.35 -9.45 -10.39
CA LEU A 286 -2.02 -10.55 -11.08
C LEU A 286 -1.95 -11.84 -10.26
N PRO A 287 -3.08 -12.56 -10.10
CA PRO A 287 -3.13 -13.82 -9.35
C PRO A 287 -2.06 -14.85 -9.75
N ALA A 288 -1.70 -14.91 -11.04
CA ALA A 288 -0.72 -15.85 -11.56
C ALA A 288 0.67 -15.75 -10.88
N PHE A 289 1.06 -14.56 -10.42
CA PHE A 289 2.34 -14.36 -9.74
C PHE A 289 2.32 -14.84 -8.28
N LEU A 290 1.17 -14.78 -7.61
CA LEU A 290 1.08 -15.13 -6.20
C LEU A 290 0.71 -16.58 -5.92
N VAL A 291 -0.02 -17.25 -6.82
CA VAL A 291 -0.49 -18.61 -6.56
C VAL A 291 0.66 -19.58 -6.29
N ALA A 292 1.76 -19.47 -7.04
CA ALA A 292 2.96 -20.30 -6.82
C ALA A 292 3.57 -20.06 -5.43
N ASP A 293 3.68 -18.80 -5.01
CA ASP A 293 4.19 -18.44 -3.68
C ASP A 293 3.30 -18.98 -2.57
N VAL A 294 1.97 -18.89 -2.74
CA VAL A 294 0.99 -19.44 -1.77
C VAL A 294 1.15 -20.96 -1.64
N MET A 295 1.25 -21.67 -2.77
CA MET A 295 1.44 -23.11 -2.77
C MET A 295 2.76 -23.54 -2.13
N GLN A 296 3.81 -22.73 -2.31
CA GLN A 296 5.08 -22.92 -1.63
C GLN A 296 4.94 -22.78 -0.11
N GLN A 297 4.23 -21.75 0.38
CA GLN A 297 3.98 -21.57 1.82
C GLN A 297 3.19 -22.74 2.41
N ILE A 298 2.16 -23.23 1.72
CA ILE A 298 1.41 -24.42 2.12
C ILE A 298 2.36 -25.64 2.24
N THR A 299 3.19 -25.87 1.24
CA THR A 299 4.15 -26.98 1.23
C THR A 299 5.15 -26.86 2.38
N ARG A 300 5.67 -25.66 2.67
CA ARG A 300 6.57 -25.40 3.78
C ARG A 300 5.92 -25.74 5.12
N LEU A 301 4.67 -25.28 5.32
CA LEU A 301 3.93 -25.61 6.55
C LEU A 301 3.76 -27.11 6.74
N GLU A 302 3.40 -27.84 5.68
CA GLU A 302 3.19 -29.29 5.72
C GLU A 302 4.46 -30.08 6.03
N ARG A 303 5.61 -29.54 5.59
CA ARG A 303 6.94 -30.14 5.87
C ARG A 303 7.54 -29.69 7.19
N GLY A 304 6.87 -28.82 7.95
CA GLY A 304 7.40 -28.25 9.18
C GLY A 304 8.58 -27.30 8.95
N GLU A 305 8.72 -26.76 7.73
CA GLU A 305 9.73 -25.77 7.38
C GLU A 305 9.31 -24.36 7.83
N PRO A 306 10.25 -23.44 8.11
CA PRO A 306 9.92 -22.07 8.46
C PRO A 306 9.13 -21.37 7.36
N LEU A 307 8.01 -20.72 7.72
CA LEU A 307 7.23 -19.88 6.80
C LEU A 307 7.97 -18.58 6.49
N LEU A 308 7.73 -18.03 5.29
CA LEU A 308 8.28 -16.75 4.86
C LEU A 308 7.21 -15.67 4.97
N ASN A 309 7.63 -14.42 5.20
CA ASN A 309 6.75 -13.24 5.25
C ASN A 309 5.61 -13.34 6.27
N VAL A 310 5.90 -13.97 7.40
CA VAL A 310 4.94 -14.12 8.50
C VAL A 310 4.67 -12.73 9.11
N VAL A 311 3.40 -12.43 9.32
CA VAL A 311 2.94 -11.21 9.99
C VAL A 311 3.25 -11.30 11.49
N ASP A 312 3.96 -10.30 12.00
CA ASP A 312 4.16 -10.14 13.45
C ASP A 312 2.93 -9.46 14.05
N ARG A 313 2.08 -10.24 14.73
CA ARG A 313 0.83 -9.76 15.34
C ARG A 313 1.05 -8.63 16.36
N LYS A 314 2.20 -8.61 17.06
CA LYS A 314 2.51 -7.58 18.05
C LYS A 314 2.94 -6.26 17.40
N ARG A 315 3.52 -6.33 16.20
CA ARG A 315 3.92 -5.15 15.43
C ARG A 315 2.81 -4.63 14.52
N GLY A 316 1.81 -5.45 14.22
CA GLY A 316 0.74 -5.11 13.31
C GLY A 316 1.07 -5.26 11.82
N TYR A 317 2.24 -5.82 11.47
CA TYR A 317 2.65 -5.98 10.05
C TYR A 317 3.71 -7.06 9.84
#